data_03be5a31f607066ecc08e6454b11e22a
#
_entry.id   03be5a31f607066ecc08e6454b11e22a
#
_cell.length_a   1.000
_cell.length_b   1.000
_cell.length_c   1.000
_cell.angle_alpha   90.00
_cell.angle_beta   90.00
_cell.angle_gamma   90.00
#
_symmetry.space_group_name_H-M   'P 1'
#
loop_
_entity.id
_entity.type
_entity.pdbx_description
1 polymer ?
#
loop_
_entity_poly.entity_id
_entity_poly.type
_entity_poly.pdbx_seq_one_letter_code
_entity_poly.pdbx_strand_id
1 'polypeptide(L)'
;MALTEDISYVRSALEAFAQIDAPHMNVASVDGSAGVPPEMFDGDIDGEGWVAWRMLPSTLADADVSQLEADFGVQLPPLFRAYLLAGFQLFDQIHSNRHDQLIFNTDVPSNNPLGPIRRLIDAWKPLLSADYIPFAEWGDGWGPMCFDTANRGRDGDCPVVWMDHELLIPLGPDKCADRDSVMPHANPLYHSYREFFGDVFSDG
;
A
#
# COMPACT_ATOMS: atom_id res chain seq x y z
N MET A 1 14.66 4.40 14.43
CA MET A 1 14.48 2.95 14.65
C MET A 1 15.22 2.22 13.55
N ALA A 2 15.86 1.11 13.83
CA ALA A 2 16.53 0.37 12.76
C ALA A 2 15.46 -0.35 11.89
N LEU A 3 15.69 -0.48 10.59
CA LEU A 3 14.78 -1.15 9.64
C LEU A 3 14.29 -2.53 10.16
N THR A 4 15.16 -3.29 10.81
CA THR A 4 14.82 -4.59 11.40
C THR A 4 13.76 -4.48 12.50
N GLU A 5 13.78 -3.43 13.33
CA GLU A 5 12.76 -3.19 14.37
C GLU A 5 11.42 -2.82 13.75
N ASP A 6 11.42 -1.97 12.71
CA ASP A 6 10.21 -1.62 11.98
C ASP A 6 9.61 -2.84 11.25
N ILE A 7 10.44 -3.70 10.64
CA ILE A 7 9.97 -4.95 10.02
C ILE A 7 9.31 -5.86 11.07
N SER A 8 9.92 -6.00 12.25
CA SER A 8 9.36 -6.82 13.33
C SER A 8 8.04 -6.25 13.85
N TYR A 9 7.96 -4.93 14.04
CA TYR A 9 6.74 -4.24 14.44
C TYR A 9 5.62 -4.45 13.43
N VAL A 10 5.88 -4.17 12.16
CA VAL A 10 4.89 -4.33 11.08
C VAL A 10 4.43 -5.77 10.97
N ARG A 11 5.35 -6.74 10.98
CA ARG A 11 5.00 -8.16 10.92
C ARG A 11 4.07 -8.57 12.05
N SER A 12 4.39 -8.20 13.28
CA SER A 12 3.56 -8.52 14.45
C SER A 12 2.15 -7.91 14.35
N ALA A 13 2.05 -6.68 13.84
CA ALA A 13 0.75 -6.04 13.64
C ALA A 13 -0.08 -6.74 12.55
N LEU A 14 0.53 -7.06 11.40
CA LEU A 14 -0.15 -7.79 10.32
C LEU A 14 -0.57 -9.21 10.73
N GLU A 15 0.27 -9.92 11.50
CA GLU A 15 -0.07 -11.24 12.05
C GLU A 15 -1.22 -11.15 13.05
N ALA A 16 -1.27 -10.10 13.88
CA ALA A 16 -2.39 -9.86 14.80
C ALA A 16 -3.67 -9.52 14.02
N PHE A 17 -3.58 -8.64 13.04
CA PHE A 17 -4.70 -8.27 12.16
C PHE A 17 -5.28 -9.48 11.44
N ALA A 18 -4.43 -10.39 10.96
CA ALA A 18 -4.85 -11.64 10.32
C ALA A 18 -5.66 -12.59 11.22
N GLN A 19 -5.62 -12.39 12.55
CA GLN A 19 -6.36 -13.22 13.53
C GLN A 19 -7.72 -12.64 13.93
N ILE A 20 -8.01 -11.37 13.59
CA ILE A 20 -9.20 -10.66 14.11
C ILE A 20 -10.48 -11.11 13.41
N ASP A 21 -10.41 -11.49 12.14
CA ASP A 21 -11.57 -11.88 11.33
C ASP A 21 -11.52 -13.36 10.88
N ALA A 22 -12.68 -13.84 10.39
CA ALA A 22 -12.81 -15.13 9.72
C ALA A 22 -11.79 -15.26 8.58
N PRO A 23 -11.48 -16.48 8.11
CA PRO A 23 -10.42 -16.70 7.14
C PRO A 23 -10.53 -15.72 5.98
N HIS A 24 -9.45 -14.96 5.75
CA HIS A 24 -9.36 -14.04 4.63
C HIS A 24 -9.44 -14.85 3.34
N MET A 25 -10.40 -14.51 2.49
CA MET A 25 -10.63 -15.22 1.24
C MET A 25 -10.44 -14.27 0.05
N ASN A 26 -9.89 -14.81 -1.04
CA ASN A 26 -9.81 -14.12 -2.30
C ASN A 26 -9.87 -15.14 -3.45
N VAL A 27 -10.02 -14.68 -4.70
CA VAL A 27 -10.03 -15.54 -5.88
C VAL A 27 -8.67 -16.23 -6.03
N ALA A 28 -8.67 -17.55 -6.26
CA ALA A 28 -7.45 -18.31 -6.49
C ALA A 28 -6.78 -17.89 -7.80
N SER A 29 -5.48 -17.67 -7.79
CA SER A 29 -4.68 -17.48 -9.00
C SER A 29 -4.38 -18.85 -9.62
N VAL A 30 -4.99 -19.16 -10.76
CA VAL A 30 -4.83 -20.48 -11.42
C VAL A 30 -3.80 -20.48 -12.55
N ASP A 31 -3.38 -19.31 -13.03
CA ASP A 31 -2.48 -19.15 -14.18
C ASP A 31 -1.39 -18.06 -13.97
N GLY A 32 -1.17 -17.66 -12.72
CA GLY A 32 -0.27 -16.56 -12.37
C GLY A 32 -0.90 -15.16 -12.55
N SER A 33 -2.22 -15.10 -12.79
CA SER A 33 -3.01 -13.88 -12.77
C SER A 33 -3.13 -13.27 -11.37
N ALA A 34 -3.87 -12.17 -11.25
CA ALA A 34 -4.24 -11.61 -9.95
C ALA A 34 -5.03 -12.62 -9.10
N GLY A 35 -4.90 -12.55 -7.80
CA GLY A 35 -5.53 -13.44 -6.85
C GLY A 35 -4.51 -14.12 -5.93
N VAL A 36 -4.96 -15.10 -5.16
CA VAL A 36 -4.12 -15.81 -4.19
C VAL A 36 -3.13 -16.72 -4.92
N PRO A 37 -1.80 -16.53 -4.77
CA PRO A 37 -0.80 -17.47 -5.27
C PRO A 37 -0.95 -18.85 -4.61
N PRO A 38 -0.73 -19.96 -5.32
CA PRO A 38 -0.93 -21.32 -4.78
C PRO A 38 -0.18 -21.61 -3.48
N GLU A 39 1.01 -21.06 -3.30
CA GLU A 39 1.82 -21.23 -2.08
C GLU A 39 1.22 -20.52 -0.86
N MET A 40 0.35 -19.54 -1.07
CA MET A 40 -0.37 -18.82 -0.01
C MET A 40 -1.72 -19.46 0.34
N PHE A 41 -2.18 -20.51 -0.33
CA PHE A 41 -3.44 -21.18 -0.02
C PHE A 41 -3.46 -21.71 1.42
N ASP A 42 -4.61 -21.54 2.09
CA ASP A 42 -4.90 -22.06 3.42
C ASP A 42 -6.21 -22.87 3.38
N GLY A 43 -6.30 -23.84 2.48
CA GLY A 43 -7.44 -24.71 2.25
C GLY A 43 -7.64 -25.04 0.79
N ASP A 44 -8.79 -25.63 0.49
CA ASP A 44 -9.20 -25.98 -0.86
C ASP A 44 -9.90 -24.80 -1.55
N ILE A 45 -9.81 -24.73 -2.87
CA ILE A 45 -10.57 -23.78 -3.69
C ILE A 45 -12.04 -24.24 -3.67
N ASP A 46 -12.95 -23.33 -3.37
CA ASP A 46 -14.39 -23.60 -3.37
C ASP A 46 -14.99 -23.68 -4.79
N GLY A 47 -16.31 -23.93 -4.86
CA GLY A 47 -17.02 -24.09 -6.13
C GLY A 47 -17.13 -22.78 -6.96
N GLU A 48 -16.82 -21.63 -6.38
CA GLU A 48 -16.84 -20.31 -7.02
C GLU A 48 -15.43 -19.79 -7.36
N GLY A 49 -14.39 -20.56 -7.02
CA GLY A 49 -13.00 -20.21 -7.30
C GLY A 49 -12.32 -19.41 -6.19
N TRP A 50 -12.94 -19.29 -5.01
CA TRP A 50 -12.34 -18.60 -3.86
C TRP A 50 -11.53 -19.56 -3.00
N VAL A 51 -10.51 -19.04 -2.35
CA VAL A 51 -9.66 -19.80 -1.43
C VAL A 51 -9.25 -18.94 -0.24
N ALA A 52 -9.22 -19.55 0.94
CA ALA A 52 -8.59 -18.93 2.10
C ALA A 52 -7.08 -18.82 1.88
N TRP A 53 -6.48 -17.77 2.42
CA TRP A 53 -5.04 -17.55 2.29
C TRP A 53 -4.40 -17.23 3.65
N ARG A 54 -3.10 -17.47 3.73
CA ARG A 54 -2.28 -17.16 4.89
C ARG A 54 -1.06 -16.31 4.51
N MET A 55 -0.60 -15.53 5.46
CA MET A 55 0.67 -14.83 5.34
C MET A 55 1.85 -15.80 5.21
N LEU A 56 2.84 -15.42 4.42
CA LEU A 56 4.12 -16.13 4.33
C LEU A 56 5.29 -15.20 4.68
N PRO A 57 6.41 -15.75 5.18
CA PRO A 57 7.63 -14.97 5.35
C PRO A 57 8.09 -14.37 4.02
N SER A 58 8.41 -13.08 4.02
CA SER A 58 8.95 -12.42 2.84
C SER A 58 10.35 -12.94 2.50
N THR A 59 10.62 -13.11 1.21
CA THR A 59 11.95 -13.34 0.66
C THR A 59 12.56 -12.09 0.01
N LEU A 60 11.82 -10.95 0.04
CA LEU A 60 12.35 -9.68 -0.44
C LEU A 60 13.51 -9.21 0.43
N ALA A 61 14.56 -8.74 -0.22
CA ALA A 61 15.66 -8.04 0.41
C ALA A 61 15.46 -6.51 0.35
N ASP A 62 16.16 -5.77 1.22
CA ASP A 62 16.18 -4.31 1.19
C ASP A 62 16.64 -3.75 -0.17
N ALA A 63 17.51 -4.49 -0.87
CA ALA A 63 17.96 -4.16 -2.21
C ALA A 63 16.82 -4.14 -3.26
N ASP A 64 15.80 -5.02 -3.11
CA ASP A 64 14.67 -5.07 -4.05
C ASP A 64 13.80 -3.83 -3.92
N VAL A 65 13.57 -3.37 -2.68
CA VAL A 65 12.85 -2.12 -2.42
C VAL A 65 13.68 -0.91 -2.85
N SER A 66 15.00 -0.94 -2.64
CA SER A 66 15.90 0.11 -3.13
C SER A 66 15.91 0.20 -4.65
N GLN A 67 15.79 -0.93 -5.35
CA GLN A 67 15.66 -0.94 -6.81
C GLN A 67 14.30 -0.33 -7.25
N LEU A 68 13.20 -0.65 -6.56
CA LEU A 68 11.90 0.01 -6.80
C LEU A 68 12.02 1.52 -6.68
N GLU A 69 12.65 2.02 -5.61
CA GLU A 69 12.85 3.45 -5.40
C GLU A 69 13.70 4.09 -6.51
N ALA A 70 14.77 3.40 -6.94
CA ALA A 70 15.63 3.86 -8.03
C ALA A 70 14.89 3.91 -9.38
N ASP A 71 14.05 2.91 -9.69
CA ASP A 71 13.29 2.84 -10.93
C ASP A 71 12.31 4.01 -11.11
N PHE A 72 11.77 4.52 -10.00
CA PHE A 72 10.83 5.64 -10.00
C PHE A 72 11.44 6.97 -9.56
N GLY A 73 12.70 6.98 -9.11
CA GLY A 73 13.37 8.18 -8.61
C GLY A 73 12.75 8.72 -7.31
N VAL A 74 12.23 7.84 -6.45
CA VAL A 74 11.54 8.19 -5.21
C VAL A 74 12.27 7.65 -3.98
N GLN A 75 11.88 8.12 -2.80
CA GLN A 75 12.28 7.54 -1.51
C GLN A 75 11.03 7.27 -0.68
N LEU A 76 10.77 6.00 -0.37
CA LEU A 76 9.62 5.58 0.43
C LEU A 76 9.81 5.92 1.92
N PRO A 77 8.74 6.15 2.69
CA PRO A 77 8.81 6.24 4.15
C PRO A 77 9.38 4.96 4.76
N PRO A 78 10.21 5.05 5.84
CA PRO A 78 10.86 3.88 6.43
C PRO A 78 9.90 2.78 6.84
N LEU A 79 8.77 3.13 7.45
CA LEU A 79 7.77 2.14 7.87
C LEU A 79 7.05 1.49 6.69
N PHE A 80 6.84 2.20 5.57
CA PHE A 80 6.27 1.59 4.36
C PHE A 80 7.27 0.65 3.68
N ARG A 81 8.58 0.98 3.69
CA ARG A 81 9.62 0.01 3.30
C ARG A 81 9.56 -1.25 4.14
N ALA A 82 9.43 -1.09 5.47
CA ALA A 82 9.26 -2.22 6.38
C ALA A 82 7.99 -3.04 6.08
N TYR A 83 6.88 -2.38 5.71
CA TYR A 83 5.65 -3.02 5.30
C TYR A 83 5.83 -3.93 4.09
N LEU A 84 6.53 -3.48 3.05
CA LEU A 84 6.84 -4.28 1.86
C LEU A 84 7.73 -5.48 2.17
N LEU A 85 8.57 -5.39 3.21
CA LEU A 85 9.53 -6.43 3.61
C LEU A 85 9.02 -7.39 4.69
N ALA A 86 7.93 -7.04 5.39
CA ALA A 86 7.50 -7.76 6.58
C ALA A 86 6.98 -9.17 6.32
N GLY A 87 6.29 -9.38 5.18
CA GLY A 87 5.70 -10.66 4.82
C GLY A 87 4.94 -10.56 3.50
N PHE A 88 4.67 -11.71 2.89
CA PHE A 88 3.72 -11.78 1.79
C PHE A 88 2.30 -11.84 2.36
N GLN A 89 1.43 -10.96 1.89
CA GLN A 89 0.07 -10.79 2.39
C GLN A 89 -0.83 -10.20 1.29
N LEU A 90 -2.12 -10.37 1.43
CA LEU A 90 -3.13 -9.94 0.45
C LEU A 90 -4.22 -9.09 1.14
N PHE A 91 -3.82 -8.19 2.06
CA PHE A 91 -4.72 -7.21 2.67
C PHE A 91 -4.96 -6.05 1.69
N ASP A 92 -5.61 -6.35 0.58
CA ASP A 92 -5.95 -5.42 -0.49
C ASP A 92 -7.15 -4.51 -0.14
N GLN A 93 -7.99 -4.93 0.80
CA GLN A 93 -9.11 -4.16 1.33
C GLN A 93 -8.99 -4.05 2.85
N ILE A 94 -8.81 -2.84 3.34
CA ILE A 94 -8.68 -2.53 4.76
C ILE A 94 -9.62 -1.38 5.11
N HIS A 95 -9.91 -1.19 6.39
CA HIS A 95 -10.81 -0.14 6.86
C HIS A 95 -10.09 0.86 7.77
N SER A 96 -10.26 2.16 7.49
CA SER A 96 -9.82 3.20 8.42
C SER A 96 -10.85 3.38 9.52
N ASN A 97 -10.46 3.12 10.77
CA ASN A 97 -11.32 3.33 11.93
C ASN A 97 -11.60 4.83 12.16
N ARG A 98 -10.58 5.68 11.91
CA ARG A 98 -10.68 7.14 12.08
C ARG A 98 -11.66 7.78 11.11
N HIS A 99 -11.67 7.34 9.86
CA HIS A 99 -12.42 7.97 8.79
C HIS A 99 -13.69 7.19 8.40
N ASP A 100 -13.90 6.01 9.00
CA ASP A 100 -15.00 5.09 8.65
C ASP A 100 -15.05 4.82 7.14
N GLN A 101 -13.88 4.50 6.55
CA GLN A 101 -13.71 4.42 5.09
C GLN A 101 -12.95 3.17 4.67
N LEU A 102 -13.45 2.50 3.63
CA LEU A 102 -12.73 1.44 2.92
C LEU A 102 -11.51 2.02 2.20
N ILE A 103 -10.42 1.29 2.19
CA ILE A 103 -9.17 1.62 1.50
C ILE A 103 -8.76 0.42 0.68
N PHE A 104 -8.50 0.60 -0.62
CA PHE A 104 -7.79 -0.37 -1.44
C PHE A 104 -6.30 -0.20 -1.22
N ASN A 105 -5.76 -1.10 -0.42
CA ASN A 105 -4.38 -1.05 0.03
C ASN A 105 -3.46 -1.82 -0.93
N THR A 106 -2.18 -1.47 -0.93
CA THR A 106 -1.16 -2.25 -1.65
C THR A 106 -0.94 -3.58 -0.94
N ASP A 107 -1.29 -4.67 -1.59
CA ASP A 107 -0.94 -6.04 -1.21
C ASP A 107 0.50 -6.39 -1.59
N VAL A 108 1.02 -7.48 -1.03
CA VAL A 108 2.39 -7.99 -1.28
C VAL A 108 2.30 -9.49 -1.58
N PRO A 109 1.82 -9.90 -2.78
CA PRO A 109 1.64 -11.29 -3.14
C PRO A 109 3.00 -11.99 -3.33
N SER A 110 3.11 -13.28 -2.96
CA SER A 110 4.38 -14.02 -2.99
C SER A 110 4.97 -14.20 -4.39
N ASN A 111 4.13 -14.29 -5.42
CA ASN A 111 4.55 -14.49 -6.81
C ASN A 111 4.99 -13.20 -7.53
N ASN A 112 4.57 -12.02 -7.05
CA ASN A 112 4.93 -10.71 -7.62
C ASN A 112 4.86 -9.60 -6.57
N PRO A 113 5.71 -9.63 -5.54
CA PRO A 113 5.52 -8.83 -4.31
C PRO A 113 5.51 -7.31 -4.52
N LEU A 114 6.26 -6.80 -5.48
CA LEU A 114 6.33 -5.37 -5.77
C LEU A 114 5.47 -4.97 -6.98
N GLY A 115 4.76 -5.93 -7.58
CA GLY A 115 3.89 -5.68 -8.73
C GLY A 115 2.74 -4.72 -8.44
N PRO A 116 1.98 -4.90 -7.34
CA PRO A 116 0.88 -4.00 -7.00
C PRO A 116 1.30 -2.55 -6.83
N ILE A 117 2.33 -2.29 -6.02
CA ILE A 117 2.83 -0.92 -5.81
C ILE A 117 3.41 -0.31 -7.10
N ARG A 118 4.10 -1.11 -7.94
CA ARG A 118 4.59 -0.63 -9.25
C ARG A 118 3.44 -0.19 -10.15
N ARG A 119 2.38 -1.00 -10.25
CA ARG A 119 1.19 -0.64 -11.06
C ARG A 119 0.53 0.64 -10.58
N LEU A 120 0.39 0.81 -9.27
CA LEU A 120 -0.22 2.00 -8.69
C LEU A 120 0.62 3.25 -8.95
N ILE A 121 1.94 3.19 -8.76
CA ILE A 121 2.85 4.29 -9.06
C ILE A 121 2.82 4.63 -10.56
N ASP A 122 2.83 3.63 -11.44
CA ASP A 122 2.76 3.86 -12.90
C ASP A 122 1.43 4.50 -13.31
N ALA A 123 0.31 4.10 -12.71
CA ALA A 123 -1.01 4.67 -13.00
C ALA A 123 -1.08 6.17 -12.67
N TRP A 124 -0.41 6.59 -11.61
CA TRP A 124 -0.39 7.98 -11.13
C TRP A 124 0.97 8.65 -11.26
N LYS A 125 1.80 8.18 -12.19
CA LYS A 125 3.20 8.60 -12.37
C LYS A 125 3.43 10.12 -12.42
N PRO A 126 2.57 10.95 -13.05
CA PRO A 126 2.76 12.41 -13.04
C PRO A 126 2.85 13.02 -11.63
N LEU A 127 2.15 12.44 -10.63
CA LEU A 127 2.17 12.93 -9.24
C LEU A 127 3.55 12.87 -8.58
N LEU A 128 4.45 11.99 -9.07
CA LEU A 128 5.82 11.91 -8.53
C LEU A 128 6.59 13.21 -8.71
N SER A 129 6.40 13.90 -9.84
CA SER A 129 7.03 15.21 -10.10
C SER A 129 6.48 16.33 -9.21
N ALA A 130 5.28 16.13 -8.65
CA ALA A 130 4.65 17.02 -7.69
C ALA A 130 4.93 16.64 -6.22
N ASP A 131 5.91 15.76 -5.98
CA ASP A 131 6.30 15.25 -4.66
C ASP A 131 5.21 14.42 -3.95
N TYR A 132 4.36 13.72 -4.70
CA TYR A 132 3.37 12.78 -4.17
C TYR A 132 3.64 11.37 -4.67
N ILE A 133 3.81 10.41 -3.76
CA ILE A 133 4.02 8.99 -4.09
C ILE A 133 2.75 8.21 -3.77
N PRO A 134 2.02 7.68 -4.78
CA PRO A 134 0.84 6.85 -4.56
C PRO A 134 1.22 5.53 -3.88
N PHE A 135 0.41 5.07 -2.90
CA PHE A 135 0.63 3.80 -2.21
C PHE A 135 -0.64 2.99 -1.92
N ALA A 136 -1.82 3.61 -2.02
CA ALA A 136 -3.14 3.01 -1.82
C ALA A 136 -4.19 3.82 -2.58
N GLU A 137 -5.45 3.36 -2.58
CA GLU A 137 -6.58 4.12 -3.12
C GLU A 137 -7.64 4.33 -2.04
N TRP A 138 -8.20 5.53 -1.98
CA TRP A 138 -9.23 5.93 -1.04
C TRP A 138 -10.60 5.51 -1.54
N GLY A 139 -11.42 4.94 -0.65
CA GLY A 139 -12.73 4.45 -1.03
C GLY A 139 -12.65 3.34 -2.08
N ASP A 140 -13.74 3.14 -2.79
CA ASP A 140 -13.84 2.19 -3.91
C ASP A 140 -13.30 2.84 -5.20
N GLY A 141 -11.97 3.07 -5.24
CA GLY A 141 -11.30 3.67 -6.40
C GLY A 141 -11.56 5.17 -6.58
N TRP A 142 -11.86 5.90 -5.50
CA TRP A 142 -12.11 7.35 -5.57
C TRP A 142 -10.86 8.17 -5.85
N GLY A 143 -9.68 7.55 -5.77
CA GLY A 143 -8.43 8.16 -6.17
C GLY A 143 -7.26 7.82 -5.24
N PRO A 144 -6.03 8.23 -5.63
CA PRO A 144 -4.83 7.80 -4.96
C PRO A 144 -4.69 8.39 -3.55
N MET A 145 -4.28 7.54 -2.62
CA MET A 145 -3.66 7.95 -1.37
C MET A 145 -2.16 8.06 -1.60
N CYS A 146 -1.59 9.18 -1.19
CA CYS A 146 -0.20 9.50 -1.47
C CYS A 146 0.57 9.88 -0.21
N PHE A 147 1.87 9.57 -0.21
CA PHE A 147 2.84 10.22 0.66
C PHE A 147 3.15 11.61 0.14
N ASP A 148 3.00 12.65 0.96
CA ASP A 148 3.45 14.01 0.64
C ASP A 148 4.93 14.14 1.02
N THR A 149 5.81 13.91 0.06
CA THR A 149 7.26 13.86 0.31
C THR A 149 7.91 15.24 0.45
N ALA A 150 7.27 16.29 -0.03
CA ALA A 150 7.72 17.66 0.21
C ALA A 150 7.60 18.05 1.70
N ASN A 151 6.68 17.42 2.43
CA ASN A 151 6.47 17.64 3.86
C ASN A 151 7.02 16.49 4.72
N ARG A 152 8.03 15.79 4.23
CA ARG A 152 8.70 14.69 4.94
C ARG A 152 9.27 15.13 6.28
N GLY A 153 8.98 14.38 7.33
CA GLY A 153 9.53 14.56 8.67
C GLY A 153 11.03 14.27 8.76
N ARG A 154 11.65 14.69 9.87
CA ARG A 154 13.09 14.44 10.13
C ARG A 154 13.43 12.97 10.30
N ASP A 155 12.45 12.15 10.67
CA ASP A 155 12.53 10.69 10.80
C ASP A 155 12.35 9.95 9.46
N GLY A 156 12.10 10.71 8.39
CA GLY A 156 11.87 10.17 7.05
C GLY A 156 10.42 9.75 6.78
N ASP A 157 9.51 9.87 7.75
CA ASP A 157 8.08 9.59 7.55
C ASP A 157 7.40 10.75 6.79
N CYS A 158 6.24 10.47 6.21
CA CYS A 158 5.50 11.43 5.38
C CYS A 158 4.06 11.54 5.81
N PRO A 159 3.45 12.76 5.73
CA PRO A 159 2.01 12.90 5.78
C PRO A 159 1.34 12.07 4.68
N VAL A 160 0.12 11.59 4.98
CA VAL A 160 -0.74 10.89 4.04
C VAL A 160 -1.87 11.80 3.62
N VAL A 161 -2.05 11.92 2.32
CA VAL A 161 -3.14 12.68 1.70
C VAL A 161 -3.89 11.79 0.70
N TRP A 162 -5.12 12.14 0.36
CA TRP A 162 -5.82 11.55 -0.76
C TRP A 162 -6.27 12.61 -1.75
N MET A 163 -6.46 12.24 -3.00
CA MET A 163 -6.87 13.13 -4.08
C MET A 163 -7.98 12.47 -4.89
N ASP A 164 -9.06 13.22 -5.11
CA ASP A 164 -10.17 12.74 -5.92
C ASP A 164 -9.75 12.62 -7.39
N HIS A 165 -9.90 11.41 -7.95
CA HIS A 165 -9.54 11.15 -9.35
C HIS A 165 -10.40 11.98 -10.34
N GLU A 166 -11.66 12.30 -9.99
CA GLU A 166 -12.52 13.14 -10.82
C GLU A 166 -12.00 14.58 -10.93
N LEU A 167 -11.20 15.02 -9.95
CA LEU A 167 -10.54 16.33 -9.98
C LEU A 167 -9.16 16.25 -10.66
N LEU A 168 -8.44 15.12 -10.54
CA LEU A 168 -7.11 14.94 -11.14
C LEU A 168 -7.17 14.67 -12.66
N ILE A 169 -8.09 13.81 -13.13
CA ILE A 169 -8.19 13.45 -14.54
C ILE A 169 -8.36 14.67 -15.46
N PRO A 170 -9.24 15.65 -15.15
CA PRO A 170 -9.38 16.85 -15.98
C PRO A 170 -8.15 17.76 -15.99
N LEU A 171 -7.28 17.69 -14.99
CA LEU A 171 -6.04 18.47 -15.00
C LEU A 171 -5.09 18.00 -16.09
N GLY A 172 -5.08 16.70 -16.39
CA GLY A 172 -4.14 16.08 -17.30
C GLY A 172 -2.72 15.93 -16.72
N PRO A 173 -1.85 15.17 -17.42
CA PRO A 173 -0.56 14.76 -16.85
C PRO A 173 0.37 15.94 -16.54
N ASP A 174 0.40 16.98 -17.37
CA ASP A 174 1.31 18.12 -17.15
C ASP A 174 0.99 18.90 -15.86
N LYS A 175 -0.32 19.13 -15.57
CA LYS A 175 -0.72 19.78 -14.33
C LYS A 175 -0.65 18.83 -13.12
N CYS A 176 -0.88 17.54 -13.31
CA CYS A 176 -0.65 16.56 -12.26
C CYS A 176 0.84 16.44 -11.89
N ALA A 177 1.75 16.84 -12.76
CA ALA A 177 3.18 16.91 -12.50
C ALA A 177 3.63 18.24 -11.83
N ASP A 178 2.73 19.20 -11.72
CA ASP A 178 2.98 20.51 -11.11
C ASP A 178 2.35 20.58 -9.72
N ARG A 179 3.20 20.72 -8.69
CA ARG A 179 2.75 20.71 -7.30
C ARG A 179 1.72 21.80 -6.98
N ASP A 180 1.93 23.02 -7.51
CA ASP A 180 1.01 24.14 -7.24
C ASP A 180 -0.38 23.89 -7.81
N SER A 181 -0.48 23.14 -8.90
CA SER A 181 -1.74 22.73 -9.51
C SER A 181 -2.44 21.59 -8.73
N VAL A 182 -1.69 20.66 -8.14
CA VAL A 182 -2.21 19.46 -7.46
C VAL A 182 -2.50 19.70 -5.99
N MET A 183 -1.69 20.50 -5.31
CA MET A 183 -1.78 20.74 -3.87
C MET A 183 -3.18 21.18 -3.39
N PRO A 184 -3.96 22.00 -4.12
CA PRO A 184 -5.32 22.35 -3.73
C PRO A 184 -6.31 21.17 -3.68
N HIS A 185 -5.96 20.05 -4.31
CA HIS A 185 -6.76 18.82 -4.36
C HIS A 185 -6.28 17.74 -3.37
N ALA A 186 -5.17 17.98 -2.67
CA ALA A 186 -4.62 17.08 -1.67
C ALA A 186 -5.37 17.24 -0.33
N ASN A 187 -6.21 16.27 -0.01
CA ASN A 187 -6.97 16.23 1.24
C ASN A 187 -6.15 15.54 2.33
N PRO A 188 -5.77 16.22 3.43
CA PRO A 188 -5.00 15.63 4.50
C PRO A 188 -5.79 14.52 5.22
N LEU A 189 -5.17 13.36 5.44
CA LEU A 189 -5.76 12.24 6.20
C LEU A 189 -4.99 11.97 7.50
N TYR A 190 -3.66 11.78 7.41
CA TYR A 190 -2.81 11.45 8.56
C TYR A 190 -1.54 12.29 8.53
N HIS A 191 -1.01 12.59 9.72
CA HIS A 191 0.23 13.35 9.86
C HIS A 191 1.49 12.54 9.50
N SER A 192 1.37 11.20 9.46
CA SER A 192 2.46 10.29 9.09
C SER A 192 1.89 8.96 8.59
N TYR A 193 2.70 8.18 7.87
CA TYR A 193 2.35 6.81 7.52
C TYR A 193 2.25 5.92 8.76
N ARG A 194 3.05 6.17 9.80
CA ARG A 194 2.96 5.43 11.06
C ARG A 194 1.58 5.61 11.74
N GLU A 195 1.02 6.82 11.69
CA GLU A 195 -0.32 7.09 12.20
C GLU A 195 -1.39 6.35 11.38
N PHE A 196 -1.30 6.37 10.05
CA PHE A 196 -2.14 5.57 9.17
C PHE A 196 -2.05 4.08 9.47
N PHE A 197 -0.83 3.54 9.55
CA PHE A 197 -0.60 2.12 9.82
C PHE A 197 -1.19 1.70 11.19
N GLY A 198 -1.05 2.53 12.23
CA GLY A 198 -1.65 2.30 13.53
C GLY A 198 -3.18 2.24 13.48
N ASP A 199 -3.81 3.20 12.78
CA ASP A 199 -5.27 3.26 12.64
C ASP A 199 -5.86 2.01 11.97
N VAL A 200 -5.19 1.48 10.95
CA VAL A 200 -5.75 0.37 10.15
C VAL A 200 -5.31 -1.03 10.62
N PHE A 201 -4.13 -1.16 11.25
CA PHE A 201 -3.57 -2.48 11.59
C PHE A 201 -3.33 -2.72 13.08
N SER A 202 -3.40 -1.70 13.96
CA SER A 202 -2.97 -1.85 15.35
C SER A 202 -4.05 -1.55 16.39
N ASP A 203 -5.14 -0.88 16.04
CA ASP A 203 -6.21 -0.45 16.93
C ASP A 203 -7.47 -1.32 16.80
N GLY A 204 -7.28 -2.63 16.80
CA GLY A 204 -8.36 -3.63 16.84
C GLY A 204 -8.60 -4.14 18.27
#